data_7324affcf3777c0fd343ab26d5a3ff61
#
_entry.id   7324affcf3777c0fd343ab26d5a3ff61
#
_cell.length_a   1.000
_cell.length_b   1.000
_cell.length_c   1.000
_cell.angle_alpha   90.00
_cell.angle_beta   90.00
_cell.angle_gamma   90.00
#
_symmetry.space_group_name_H-M   'P 1'
#
loop_
_entity.id
_entity.type
_entity.pdbx_description
1 polymer ?
#
loop_
_entity_poly.entity_id
_entity_poly.type
_entity_poly.pdbx_seq_one_letter_code
_entity_poly.pdbx_strand_id
1 'polypeptide(L)'
;EAFLVVNLDEACKKQQMREGWFATIEDVPKQAISMSVYQIMQCKTILSCVPYAAKADAVKKTLESDLTNQVPATMLKTHSNFHLFLDKDSAAKVADKI
;
A
#
# COMPACT_ATOMS: atom_id res chain seq x y z
N GLU A 1 5.60 -17.89 6.36
CA GLU A 1 6.87 -17.45 5.82
C GLU A 1 7.00 -15.94 5.84
N ALA A 2 8.24 -15.46 6.05
CA ALA A 2 8.50 -14.02 6.13
C ALA A 2 8.38 -13.34 4.77
N PHE A 3 8.78 -14.01 3.70
CA PHE A 3 8.76 -13.46 2.34
C PHE A 3 8.03 -14.39 1.39
N LEU A 4 7.30 -13.80 0.45
CA LEU A 4 6.48 -14.52 -0.52
C LEU A 4 6.75 -13.99 -1.92
N VAL A 5 6.62 -14.89 -2.91
CA VAL A 5 6.54 -14.46 -4.31
C VAL A 5 5.09 -14.12 -4.59
N VAL A 6 4.84 -12.90 -5.02
CA VAL A 6 3.49 -12.41 -5.28
C VAL A 6 3.32 -12.02 -6.74
N ASN A 7 2.10 -12.21 -7.27
CA ASN A 7 1.75 -11.75 -8.60
C ASN A 7 1.26 -10.30 -8.50
N LEU A 8 1.80 -9.43 -9.36
CA LEU A 8 1.41 -8.03 -9.38
C LEU A 8 0.14 -7.87 -10.22
N ASP A 9 -0.86 -7.17 -9.69
CA ASP A 9 -2.06 -6.86 -10.44
C ASP A 9 -1.84 -5.69 -11.40
N GLU A 10 -2.81 -5.43 -12.27
CA GLU A 10 -2.69 -4.36 -13.27
C GLU A 10 -2.55 -2.98 -12.64
N ALA A 11 -3.28 -2.71 -11.56
CA ALA A 11 -3.20 -1.43 -10.87
C ALA A 11 -1.81 -1.18 -10.31
N CYS A 12 -1.21 -2.21 -9.72
CA CYS A 12 0.15 -2.16 -9.17
C CYS A 12 1.19 -1.93 -10.25
N LYS A 13 1.08 -2.65 -11.38
CA LYS A 13 1.97 -2.47 -12.53
C LYS A 13 1.88 -1.07 -13.10
N LYS A 14 0.67 -0.54 -13.25
CA LYS A 14 0.45 0.82 -13.75
C LYS A 14 1.05 1.86 -12.82
N GLN A 15 0.95 1.63 -11.50
CA GLN A 15 1.56 2.49 -10.52
C GLN A 15 3.08 2.52 -10.67
N GLN A 16 3.72 1.36 -10.83
CA GLN A 16 5.17 1.27 -11.01
C GLN A 16 5.61 2.04 -12.26
N MET A 17 4.84 1.92 -13.34
CA MET A 17 5.12 2.66 -14.57
C MET A 17 4.97 4.16 -14.35
N ARG A 18 3.91 4.61 -13.67
CA ARG A 18 3.67 6.04 -13.40
C ARG A 18 4.72 6.65 -12.48
N GLU A 19 5.34 5.85 -11.63
CA GLU A 19 6.43 6.30 -10.77
C GLU A 19 7.76 6.43 -11.53
N GLY A 20 7.78 6.07 -12.82
CA GLY A 20 8.94 6.28 -13.66
C GLY A 20 9.96 5.15 -13.67
N TRP A 21 9.66 4.04 -12.99
CA TRP A 21 10.58 2.92 -12.91
C TRP A 21 10.65 2.10 -14.20
N PHE A 22 9.56 2.13 -14.99
CA PHE A 22 9.47 1.36 -16.25
C PHE A 22 8.81 2.21 -17.32
N ALA A 23 9.28 2.08 -18.55
CA ALA A 23 8.80 2.87 -19.68
C ALA A 23 7.42 2.41 -20.16
N THR A 24 7.16 1.10 -20.14
CA THR A 24 5.88 0.51 -20.56
C THR A 24 5.42 -0.51 -19.54
N ILE A 25 4.13 -0.88 -19.62
CA ILE A 25 3.57 -1.86 -18.70
C ILE A 25 4.16 -3.25 -18.91
N GLU A 26 4.57 -3.58 -20.15
CA GLU A 26 5.20 -4.87 -20.43
C GLU A 26 6.56 -5.02 -19.78
N ASP A 27 7.23 -3.90 -19.50
CA ASP A 27 8.52 -3.91 -18.81
C ASP A 27 8.40 -4.17 -17.32
N VAL A 28 7.21 -4.00 -16.74
CA VAL A 28 7.00 -4.24 -15.32
C VAL A 28 7.00 -5.74 -15.05
N PRO A 29 7.79 -6.23 -14.10
CA PRO A 29 7.76 -7.66 -13.74
C PRO A 29 6.37 -8.13 -13.35
N LYS A 30 6.06 -9.37 -13.67
CA LYS A 30 4.76 -9.96 -13.33
C LYS A 30 4.69 -10.37 -11.86
N GLN A 31 5.83 -10.61 -11.24
CA GLN A 31 5.94 -11.10 -9.87
C GLN A 31 6.97 -10.30 -9.10
N ALA A 32 6.82 -10.31 -7.78
CA ALA A 32 7.78 -9.68 -6.88
C ALA A 32 7.94 -10.54 -5.63
N ILE A 33 9.05 -10.37 -4.93
CA ILE A 33 9.24 -10.94 -3.60
C ILE A 33 8.78 -9.90 -2.60
N SER A 34 7.82 -10.26 -1.76
CA SER A 34 7.24 -9.35 -0.79
C SER A 34 7.30 -9.95 0.62
N MET A 35 7.49 -9.11 1.62
CA MET A 35 7.32 -9.53 3.01
C MET A 35 5.84 -9.87 3.24
N SER A 36 5.55 -10.98 3.93
CA SER A 36 4.16 -11.34 4.21
C SER A 36 3.52 -10.33 5.16
N VAL A 37 2.20 -10.18 5.05
CA VAL A 37 1.44 -9.30 5.96
C VAL A 37 1.62 -9.79 7.40
N TYR A 38 1.59 -11.10 7.63
CA TYR A 38 1.81 -11.68 8.94
C TYR A 38 3.15 -11.21 9.55
N GLN A 39 4.23 -11.26 8.75
CA GLN A 39 5.55 -10.86 9.23
C GLN A 39 5.61 -9.36 9.54
N ILE A 40 4.99 -8.53 8.70
CA ILE A 40 4.91 -7.09 8.95
C ILE A 40 4.20 -6.83 10.27
N MET A 41 3.12 -7.54 10.53
CA MET A 41 2.30 -7.36 11.73
C MET A 41 3.02 -7.80 13.02
N GLN A 42 4.12 -8.55 12.92
CA GLN A 42 4.95 -8.93 14.08
C GLN A 42 5.81 -7.79 14.60
N CYS A 43 5.94 -6.70 13.86
CA CYS A 43 6.73 -5.55 14.31
C CYS A 43 6.08 -4.90 15.53
N LYS A 44 6.88 -4.44 16.47
CA LYS A 44 6.36 -3.74 17.64
C LYS A 44 5.76 -2.39 17.29
N THR A 45 6.38 -1.70 16.33
CA THR A 45 5.94 -0.39 15.85
C THR A 45 5.97 -0.41 14.34
N ILE A 46 4.92 0.09 13.71
CA ILE A 46 4.85 0.23 12.25
C ILE A 46 4.67 1.70 11.92
N LEU A 47 5.59 2.24 11.11
CA LEU A 47 5.50 3.59 10.60
C LEU A 47 5.29 3.50 9.08
N SER A 48 4.18 4.01 8.59
CA SER A 48 3.87 4.00 7.17
C SER A 48 3.83 5.44 6.65
N CYS A 49 4.73 5.74 5.73
CA CYS A 49 4.82 7.07 5.12
C CYS A 49 4.35 6.98 3.68
N VAL A 50 3.26 7.65 3.36
CA VAL A 50 2.61 7.53 2.05
C VAL A 50 2.42 8.93 1.46
N PRO A 51 3.41 9.42 0.69
CA PRO A 51 3.33 10.74 0.06
C PRO A 51 2.71 10.69 -1.33
N TYR A 52 2.38 11.86 -1.84
CA TYR A 52 1.99 12.14 -3.22
C TYR A 52 0.55 11.78 -3.58
N ALA A 53 0.01 12.56 -4.52
CA ALA A 53 -1.35 12.42 -5.01
C ALA A 53 -1.63 11.06 -5.66
N ALA A 54 -0.61 10.42 -6.24
CA ALA A 54 -0.77 9.10 -6.85
C ALA A 54 -1.23 8.03 -5.86
N LYS A 55 -1.03 8.25 -4.56
CA LYS A 55 -1.43 7.32 -3.51
C LYS A 55 -2.80 7.62 -2.91
N ALA A 56 -3.45 8.73 -3.29
CA ALA A 56 -4.68 9.18 -2.64
C ALA A 56 -5.80 8.15 -2.72
N ASP A 57 -5.96 7.45 -3.85
CA ASP A 57 -6.98 6.41 -4.00
C ASP A 57 -6.70 5.21 -3.11
N ALA A 58 -5.44 4.80 -3.02
CA ALA A 58 -5.05 3.67 -2.17
C ALA A 58 -5.25 4.01 -0.69
N VAL A 59 -4.94 5.23 -0.28
CA VAL A 59 -5.17 5.70 1.09
C VAL A 59 -6.65 5.67 1.41
N LYS A 60 -7.49 6.17 0.51
CA LYS A 60 -8.94 6.15 0.69
C LYS A 60 -9.45 4.72 0.83
N LYS A 61 -9.04 3.80 -0.05
CA LYS A 61 -9.44 2.40 0.04
C LYS A 61 -9.05 1.79 1.38
N THR A 62 -7.83 2.04 1.83
CA THR A 62 -7.34 1.47 3.08
C THR A 62 -8.14 1.97 4.28
N LEU A 63 -8.42 3.27 4.34
CA LEU A 63 -9.09 3.85 5.50
C LEU A 63 -10.60 3.59 5.51
N GLU A 64 -11.23 3.52 4.33
CA GLU A 64 -12.68 3.35 4.24
C GLU A 64 -13.14 1.91 4.12
N SER A 65 -12.26 1.00 3.68
CA SER A 65 -12.62 -0.41 3.53
C SER A 65 -12.59 -1.12 4.87
N ASP A 66 -13.49 -2.08 5.03
CA ASP A 66 -13.41 -3.03 6.12
C ASP A 66 -12.18 -3.93 5.93
N LEU A 67 -11.80 -4.63 6.99
CA LEU A 67 -10.69 -5.56 6.93
C LEU A 67 -10.91 -6.58 5.82
N THR A 68 -10.02 -6.62 4.83
CA THR A 68 -10.15 -7.52 3.68
C THR A 68 -8.78 -7.83 3.07
N ASN A 69 -8.61 -9.06 2.59
CA ASN A 69 -7.38 -9.46 1.91
C ASN A 69 -7.27 -8.89 0.48
N GLN A 70 -8.35 -8.33 -0.06
CA GLN A 70 -8.30 -7.65 -1.34
C GLN A 70 -7.63 -6.28 -1.24
N VAL A 71 -7.61 -5.70 -0.05
CA VAL A 71 -6.83 -4.51 0.28
C VAL A 71 -5.97 -4.87 1.49
N PRO A 72 -4.83 -5.53 1.29
CA PRO A 72 -4.03 -6.06 2.40
C PRO A 72 -3.60 -5.02 3.43
N ALA A 73 -3.43 -3.77 3.01
CA ALA A 73 -3.07 -2.68 3.92
C ALA A 73 -4.10 -2.45 5.02
N THR A 74 -5.34 -2.93 4.84
CA THR A 74 -6.37 -2.82 5.90
C THR A 74 -5.99 -3.56 7.17
N MET A 75 -5.13 -4.58 7.09
CA MET A 75 -4.61 -5.28 8.29
C MET A 75 -3.86 -4.34 9.22
N LEU A 76 -3.18 -3.32 8.68
CA LEU A 76 -2.43 -2.36 9.49
C LEU A 76 -3.32 -1.64 10.49
N LYS A 77 -4.60 -1.47 10.17
CA LYS A 77 -5.56 -0.81 11.08
C LYS A 77 -5.81 -1.60 12.36
N THR A 78 -5.48 -2.88 12.38
CA THR A 78 -5.63 -3.72 13.57
C THR A 78 -4.39 -3.73 14.46
N HIS A 79 -3.29 -3.13 14.03
CA HIS A 79 -2.04 -3.10 14.79
C HIS A 79 -2.14 -2.08 15.92
N SER A 80 -1.67 -2.46 17.12
CA SER A 80 -1.80 -1.62 18.31
C SER A 80 -0.85 -0.41 18.30
N ASN A 81 0.17 -0.41 17.47
CA ASN A 81 1.16 0.67 17.43
C ASN A 81 1.51 1.02 15.98
N PHE A 82 0.49 1.31 15.20
CA PHE A 82 0.59 1.68 13.80
C PHE A 82 0.43 3.19 13.64
N HIS A 83 1.34 3.80 12.89
CA HIS A 83 1.33 5.24 12.62
C HIS A 83 1.35 5.46 11.12
N LEU A 84 0.35 6.16 10.61
CA LEU A 84 0.22 6.49 9.19
C LEU A 84 0.52 7.96 8.97
N PHE A 85 1.55 8.25 8.19
CA PHE A 85 1.95 9.61 7.85
C PHE A 85 1.60 9.89 6.40
N LEU A 86 0.79 10.92 6.17
CA LEU A 86 0.33 11.35 4.87
C LEU A 86 0.75 12.79 4.62
N ASP A 87 0.94 13.16 3.35
CA ASP A 87 1.04 14.56 3.00
C ASP A 87 -0.33 15.08 2.55
N LYS A 88 -0.40 16.37 2.25
CA LYS A 88 -1.64 17.00 1.82
C LYS A 88 -2.24 16.32 0.58
N ASP A 89 -1.38 15.93 -0.36
CA ASP A 89 -1.83 15.36 -1.63
C ASP A 89 -2.32 13.93 -1.48
N SER A 90 -1.61 13.09 -0.73
CA SER A 90 -2.05 11.70 -0.50
C SER A 90 -3.29 11.63 0.38
N ALA A 91 -3.51 12.62 1.25
CA ALA A 91 -4.68 12.69 2.11
C ALA A 91 -5.87 13.42 1.47
N ALA A 92 -5.75 13.90 0.24
CA ALA A 92 -6.74 14.81 -0.38
C ALA A 92 -8.16 14.23 -0.41
N LYS A 93 -8.29 12.90 -0.53
CA LYS A 93 -9.60 12.23 -0.63
C LYS A 93 -10.16 11.79 0.73
N VAL A 94 -9.39 11.96 1.81
CA VAL A 94 -9.80 11.54 3.17
C VAL A 94 -9.55 12.63 4.21
N ALA A 95 -9.22 13.84 3.79
CA ALA A 95 -8.85 14.94 4.70
C ALA A 95 -9.93 15.27 5.72
N ASP A 96 -11.20 15.08 5.36
CA ASP A 96 -12.34 15.34 6.23
C ASP A 96 -12.61 14.20 7.23
N LYS A 97 -11.86 13.10 7.13
CA LYS A 97 -12.06 11.91 7.97
C LYS A 97 -10.94 11.68 8.97
N ILE A 98 -9.90 12.49 8.90
CA ILE A 98 -8.73 12.35 9.78
C ILE A 98 -8.45 13.63 10.55
#